data_79c4060d88982a59e637446bb9f233c1
#
_entry.id   79c4060d88982a59e637446bb9f233c1
#
_cell.length_a   1.000
_cell.length_b   1.000
_cell.length_c   1.000
_cell.angle_alpha   90.00
_cell.angle_beta   90.00
_cell.angle_gamma   90.00
#
_symmetry.space_group_name_H-M   'P 1'
#
loop_
_entity.id
_entity.type
_entity.pdbx_description
1 polymer ?
#
loop_
_entity_poly.entity_id
_entity_poly.type
_entity_poly.pdbx_seq_one_letter_code
_entity_poly.pdbx_strand_id
1 'polypeptide(L)'
;MDKITIKDLEIFANHGVFKEENILGQKFVINAVLYTDIRKAGINDDLTESIHYGEVCNSIKKFMEENTYKLIEAAAENLAVSLLTEYKKLEKIELEIKKPWAPVKLPLDTVSVKIERGYHNAYIALGSNMGDKEGYFNMAIDELGKLAGCEVVRVSDFIVTKPYGGVEQDDFLNGALLLKTILRPMELLDKLHEIEKMANRERIIHWGPRTLDLDILMYDKLIFENDDLVIPHVEMHKRDFVLKPRVDIAPNLRHPIYQKTMTELLESLNC
;
A
#
# COMPACT_ATOMS: atom_id res chain seq x y z
N MET A 1 2.34 15.48 11.15
CA MET A 1 3.22 14.32 11.39
C MET A 1 4.63 14.87 11.64
N ASP A 2 5.27 14.39 12.70
CA ASP A 2 6.60 14.86 13.10
C ASP A 2 7.69 14.13 12.30
N LYS A 3 8.96 14.54 12.48
CA LYS A 3 10.08 14.03 11.70
C LYS A 3 11.28 13.74 12.57
N ILE A 4 11.89 12.57 12.38
CA ILE A 4 13.23 12.27 12.85
C ILE A 4 14.14 12.24 11.63
N THR A 5 15.24 12.96 11.64
CA THR A 5 16.12 13.09 10.46
C THR A 5 17.48 12.49 10.74
N ILE A 6 17.89 11.56 9.89
CA ILE A 6 19.24 11.00 9.83
C ILE A 6 19.94 11.64 8.63
N LYS A 7 21.09 12.26 8.85
CA LYS A 7 21.87 12.94 7.83
C LYS A 7 23.26 12.34 7.69
N ASP A 8 23.65 12.17 6.42
CA ASP A 8 25.01 11.81 6.00
C ASP A 8 25.56 10.55 6.73
N LEU A 9 24.71 9.52 6.89
CA LEU A 9 25.13 8.24 7.40
C LEU A 9 26.02 7.56 6.36
N GLU A 10 27.32 7.47 6.63
CA GLU A 10 28.29 6.83 5.74
C GLU A 10 28.31 5.31 5.94
N ILE A 11 28.21 4.58 4.83
CA ILE A 11 28.21 3.12 4.80
C ILE A 11 29.09 2.66 3.63
N PHE A 12 29.89 1.62 3.85
CA PHE A 12 30.64 0.95 2.80
C PHE A 12 29.86 -0.29 2.34
N ALA A 13 29.53 -0.37 1.04
CA ALA A 13 28.66 -1.42 0.50
C ALA A 13 29.04 -1.77 -0.95
N ASN A 14 28.44 -2.86 -1.47
CA ASN A 14 28.84 -3.50 -2.73
C ASN A 14 27.78 -3.38 -3.82
N HIS A 15 27.15 -2.20 -3.97
CA HIS A 15 26.15 -1.96 -5.01
C HIS A 15 26.75 -1.33 -6.26
N GLY A 16 26.31 -1.77 -7.44
CA GLY A 16 26.66 -1.20 -8.73
C GLY A 16 26.50 -2.18 -9.88
N VAL A 17 26.55 -1.63 -11.10
CA VAL A 17 26.41 -2.40 -12.35
C VAL A 17 27.72 -3.12 -12.69
N PHE A 18 28.85 -2.49 -12.40
CA PHE A 18 30.15 -3.06 -12.71
C PHE A 18 30.57 -4.10 -11.69
N LYS A 19 31.20 -5.18 -12.18
CA LYS A 19 31.68 -6.28 -11.33
C LYS A 19 32.67 -5.81 -10.27
N GLU A 20 33.49 -4.83 -10.62
CA GLU A 20 34.50 -4.24 -9.73
C GLU A 20 33.83 -3.55 -8.53
N GLU A 21 32.69 -2.89 -8.72
CA GLU A 21 31.92 -2.24 -7.64
C GLU A 21 31.37 -3.28 -6.65
N ASN A 22 30.96 -4.45 -7.17
CA ASN A 22 30.42 -5.52 -6.33
C ASN A 22 31.52 -6.29 -5.55
N ILE A 23 32.77 -6.28 -6.03
CA ILE A 23 33.91 -6.95 -5.39
C ILE A 23 34.63 -6.01 -4.42
N LEU A 24 34.96 -4.80 -4.88
CA LEU A 24 35.76 -3.84 -4.11
C LEU A 24 34.89 -3.03 -3.14
N GLY A 25 33.64 -2.85 -3.44
CA GLY A 25 32.73 -1.96 -2.69
C GLY A 25 33.10 -0.49 -2.83
N GLN A 26 32.25 0.37 -2.27
CA GLN A 26 32.49 1.81 -2.22
C GLN A 26 31.68 2.47 -1.12
N LYS A 27 31.97 3.74 -0.85
CA LYS A 27 31.21 4.57 0.08
C LYS A 27 29.86 4.96 -0.52
N PHE A 28 28.81 4.77 0.28
CA PHE A 28 27.49 5.36 0.10
C PHE A 28 27.18 6.30 1.26
N VAL A 29 26.36 7.31 1.02
CA VAL A 29 25.90 8.24 2.04
C VAL A 29 24.39 8.25 2.05
N ILE A 30 23.78 7.95 3.19
CA ILE A 30 22.35 7.77 3.34
C ILE A 30 21.78 8.92 4.14
N ASN A 31 20.72 9.54 3.59
CA ASN A 31 19.85 10.48 4.30
C ASN A 31 18.47 9.86 4.42
N ALA A 32 17.88 9.90 5.61
CA ALA A 32 16.54 9.42 5.86
C ALA A 32 15.74 10.42 6.72
N VAL A 33 14.51 10.71 6.30
CA VAL A 33 13.53 11.44 7.10
C VAL A 33 12.41 10.48 7.45
N LEU A 34 12.27 10.19 8.74
CA LEU A 34 11.29 9.25 9.29
C LEU A 34 10.09 10.04 9.78
N TYR A 35 8.93 9.80 9.22
CA TYR A 35 7.68 10.46 9.61
C TYR A 35 6.92 9.59 10.60
N THR A 36 6.67 10.13 11.80
CA THR A 36 6.01 9.43 12.91
C THR A 36 5.36 10.45 13.82
N ASP A 37 4.53 10.01 14.77
CA ASP A 37 4.04 10.86 15.86
C ASP A 37 4.93 10.65 17.10
N ILE A 38 5.69 11.68 17.47
CA ILE A 38 6.59 11.65 18.63
C ILE A 38 6.04 12.39 19.85
N ARG A 39 4.78 12.88 19.79
CA ARG A 39 4.22 13.71 20.87
C ARG A 39 4.22 13.01 22.22
N LYS A 40 3.79 11.75 22.28
CA LYS A 40 3.76 10.98 23.53
C LYS A 40 5.16 10.75 24.07
N ALA A 41 6.10 10.36 23.19
CA ALA A 41 7.50 10.19 23.57
C ALA A 41 8.09 11.48 24.18
N GLY A 42 7.81 12.64 23.57
CA GLY A 42 8.30 13.94 24.06
C GLY A 42 7.65 14.40 25.37
N ILE A 43 6.40 14.02 25.65
CA ILE A 43 5.73 14.36 26.91
C ILE A 43 6.22 13.46 28.06
N ASN A 44 6.40 12.18 27.79
CA ASN A 44 6.64 11.16 28.83
C ASN A 44 8.13 10.83 28.98
N ASP A 45 9.00 11.34 28.11
CA ASP A 45 10.41 10.96 28.01
C ASP A 45 10.60 9.44 27.86
N ASP A 46 9.74 8.82 27.02
CA ASP A 46 9.67 7.38 26.84
C ASP A 46 10.03 6.99 25.39
N LEU A 47 11.19 6.35 25.22
CA LEU A 47 11.69 5.89 23.94
C LEU A 47 10.76 4.85 23.29
N THR A 48 10.02 4.06 24.09
CA THR A 48 9.10 3.04 23.57
C THR A 48 7.95 3.67 22.77
N GLU A 49 7.66 4.95 22.97
CA GLU A 49 6.66 5.72 22.21
C GLU A 49 7.24 6.43 20.97
N SER A 50 8.52 6.22 20.65
CA SER A 50 9.20 6.81 19.49
C SER A 50 9.78 5.73 18.57
N ILE A 51 10.55 6.16 17.58
CA ILE A 51 11.42 5.31 16.76
C ILE A 51 12.86 5.50 17.24
N HIS A 52 13.52 4.41 17.62
CA HIS A 52 14.91 4.44 18.04
C HIS A 52 15.81 4.62 16.80
N TYR A 53 16.20 5.86 16.50
CA TYR A 53 16.99 6.20 15.31
C TYR A 53 18.35 5.48 15.25
N GLY A 54 18.94 5.12 16.40
CA GLY A 54 20.17 4.32 16.45
C GLY A 54 19.95 2.90 15.92
N GLU A 55 18.81 2.28 16.21
CA GLU A 55 18.43 0.99 15.64
C GLU A 55 18.16 1.12 14.14
N VAL A 56 17.46 2.19 13.71
CA VAL A 56 17.25 2.47 12.29
C VAL A 56 18.59 2.60 11.55
N CYS A 57 19.57 3.31 12.10
CA CYS A 57 20.91 3.39 11.50
C CYS A 57 21.58 2.00 11.38
N ASN A 58 21.41 1.15 12.38
CA ASN A 58 21.93 -0.23 12.33
C ASN A 58 21.19 -1.08 11.29
N SER A 59 19.86 -0.97 11.18
CA SER A 59 19.08 -1.67 10.15
C SER A 59 19.47 -1.19 8.75
N ILE A 60 19.64 0.12 8.53
CA ILE A 60 20.14 0.68 7.26
C ILE A 60 21.53 0.10 6.94
N LYS A 61 22.47 0.13 7.89
CA LYS A 61 23.81 -0.40 7.70
C LYS A 61 23.75 -1.88 7.33
N LYS A 62 23.06 -2.69 8.12
CA LYS A 62 22.92 -4.13 7.89
C LYS A 62 22.33 -4.42 6.50
N PHE A 63 21.24 -3.72 6.15
CA PHE A 63 20.60 -3.89 4.85
C PHE A 63 21.55 -3.61 3.68
N MET A 64 22.30 -2.51 3.74
CA MET A 64 23.23 -2.09 2.69
C MET A 64 24.45 -3.02 2.58
N GLU A 65 24.92 -3.60 3.69
CA GLU A 65 26.06 -4.52 3.72
C GLU A 65 25.69 -5.96 3.30
N GLU A 66 24.50 -6.44 3.68
CA GLU A 66 24.07 -7.82 3.42
C GLU A 66 23.48 -8.03 2.03
N ASN A 67 23.11 -6.96 1.33
CA ASN A 67 22.50 -7.04 0.00
C ASN A 67 23.42 -6.41 -1.06
N THR A 68 23.30 -6.89 -2.30
CA THR A 68 23.98 -6.30 -3.45
C THR A 68 22.98 -6.05 -4.57
N TYR A 69 22.79 -4.77 -4.93
CA TYR A 69 21.92 -4.33 -6.01
C TYR A 69 22.73 -3.74 -7.15
N LYS A 70 22.31 -3.97 -8.39
CA LYS A 70 22.91 -3.33 -9.55
C LYS A 70 22.62 -1.83 -9.59
N LEU A 71 21.41 -1.44 -9.19
CA LEU A 71 20.90 -0.07 -9.23
C LEU A 71 20.73 0.48 -7.81
N ILE A 72 21.12 1.72 -7.58
CA ILE A 72 20.86 2.40 -6.31
C ILE A 72 19.36 2.69 -6.12
N GLU A 73 18.60 2.76 -7.21
CA GLU A 73 17.13 2.82 -7.21
C GLU A 73 16.52 1.58 -6.54
N ALA A 74 17.01 0.39 -6.90
CA ALA A 74 16.56 -0.85 -6.30
C ALA A 74 16.97 -0.96 -4.83
N ALA A 75 18.18 -0.52 -4.49
CA ALA A 75 18.63 -0.45 -3.10
C ALA A 75 17.73 0.48 -2.28
N ALA A 76 17.39 1.68 -2.81
CA ALA A 76 16.54 2.64 -2.14
C ALA A 76 15.11 2.10 -1.93
N GLU A 77 14.51 1.49 -2.96
CA GLU A 77 13.17 0.93 -2.90
C GLU A 77 13.06 -0.17 -1.84
N ASN A 78 13.94 -1.17 -1.91
CA ASN A 78 13.92 -2.30 -0.99
C ASN A 78 14.28 -1.89 0.45
N LEU A 79 15.20 -0.93 0.64
CA LEU A 79 15.50 -0.38 1.96
C LEU A 79 14.30 0.35 2.56
N ALA A 80 13.61 1.17 1.78
CA ALA A 80 12.41 1.88 2.26
C ALA A 80 11.31 0.91 2.68
N VAL A 81 11.03 -0.13 1.89
CA VAL A 81 10.08 -1.20 2.22
C VAL A 81 10.50 -1.93 3.49
N SER A 82 11.78 -2.32 3.61
CA SER A 82 12.32 -2.99 4.80
C SER A 82 12.09 -2.16 6.06
N LEU A 83 12.41 -0.87 6.03
CA LEU A 83 12.26 0.02 7.20
C LEU A 83 10.78 0.24 7.55
N LEU A 84 9.89 0.45 6.56
CA LEU A 84 8.46 0.61 6.79
C LEU A 84 7.82 -0.64 7.41
N THR A 85 8.27 -1.83 7.03
CA THR A 85 7.75 -3.09 7.57
C THR A 85 8.32 -3.44 8.94
N GLU A 86 9.58 -3.09 9.21
CA GLU A 86 10.27 -3.35 10.47
C GLU A 86 9.78 -2.41 11.59
N TYR A 87 9.62 -1.11 11.28
CA TYR A 87 9.27 -0.08 12.27
C TYR A 87 7.80 0.31 12.19
N LYS A 88 6.93 -0.36 12.94
CA LYS A 88 5.46 -0.16 12.89
C LYS A 88 4.98 1.28 13.14
N LYS A 89 5.78 2.10 13.82
CA LYS A 89 5.48 3.53 14.07
C LYS A 89 5.91 4.44 12.91
N LEU A 90 6.63 3.89 11.93
CA LEU A 90 7.05 4.61 10.74
C LEU A 90 5.89 4.64 9.73
N GLU A 91 5.30 5.81 9.53
CA GLU A 91 4.18 5.98 8.61
C GLU A 91 4.65 6.29 7.16
N LYS A 92 5.79 6.97 7.06
CA LYS A 92 6.36 7.42 5.78
C LYS A 92 7.85 7.66 5.94
N ILE A 93 8.61 7.45 4.88
CA ILE A 93 10.03 7.72 4.80
C ILE A 93 10.38 8.51 3.53
N GLU A 94 11.20 9.57 3.65
CA GLU A 94 12.00 10.08 2.56
C GLU A 94 13.40 9.48 2.71
N LEU A 95 13.90 8.85 1.65
CA LEU A 95 15.19 8.18 1.64
C LEU A 95 16.02 8.68 0.46
N GLU A 96 17.25 9.09 0.71
CA GLU A 96 18.22 9.44 -0.31
C GLU A 96 19.46 8.56 -0.16
N ILE A 97 19.86 7.89 -1.23
CA ILE A 97 21.13 7.16 -1.34
C ILE A 97 22.04 7.93 -2.29
N LYS A 98 23.14 8.44 -1.76
CA LYS A 98 24.19 9.12 -2.51
C LYS A 98 25.34 8.14 -2.79
N LYS A 99 25.91 8.24 -3.99
CA LYS A 99 27.05 7.46 -4.48
C LYS A 99 28.18 8.41 -4.91
N PRO A 100 29.00 8.90 -3.96
CA PRO A 100 30.04 9.90 -4.26
C PRO A 100 31.11 9.41 -5.23
N TRP A 101 31.40 8.10 -5.21
CA TRP A 101 32.42 7.50 -6.08
C TRP A 101 31.79 6.77 -7.29
N ALA A 102 30.69 7.33 -7.83
CA ALA A 102 30.09 6.77 -9.03
C ALA A 102 31.09 6.77 -10.20
N PRO A 103 31.30 5.64 -10.90
CA PRO A 103 32.34 5.50 -11.93
C PRO A 103 31.94 6.14 -13.27
N VAL A 104 31.56 7.45 -13.24
CA VAL A 104 31.04 8.21 -14.39
C VAL A 104 32.18 8.75 -15.28
N LYS A 105 33.42 8.80 -14.76
CA LYS A 105 34.62 9.36 -15.44
C LYS A 105 34.50 10.85 -15.79
N LEU A 106 33.66 11.57 -15.08
CA LEU A 106 33.49 13.03 -15.19
C LEU A 106 33.54 13.64 -13.78
N PRO A 107 34.01 14.89 -13.64
CA PRO A 107 33.97 15.59 -12.36
C PRO A 107 32.53 15.79 -11.89
N LEU A 108 32.20 15.27 -10.72
CA LEU A 108 30.93 15.48 -10.04
C LEU A 108 31.11 15.18 -8.55
N ASP A 109 30.28 15.78 -7.70
CA ASP A 109 30.32 15.54 -6.26
C ASP A 109 29.70 14.19 -5.90
N THR A 110 28.53 13.89 -6.46
CA THR A 110 27.80 12.64 -6.19
C THR A 110 26.73 12.39 -7.24
N VAL A 111 26.34 11.13 -7.40
CA VAL A 111 25.05 10.73 -7.98
C VAL A 111 24.14 10.34 -6.83
N SER A 112 22.87 10.73 -6.83
CA SER A 112 21.93 10.29 -5.81
C SER A 112 20.58 9.91 -6.39
N VAL A 113 19.88 9.03 -5.66
CA VAL A 113 18.47 8.72 -5.85
C VAL A 113 17.74 9.09 -4.57
N LYS A 114 16.69 9.90 -4.71
CA LYS A 114 15.81 10.28 -3.61
C LYS A 114 14.41 9.77 -3.89
N ILE A 115 13.84 9.04 -2.93
CA ILE A 115 12.47 8.49 -3.01
C ILE A 115 11.67 8.84 -1.77
N GLU A 116 10.36 8.78 -1.91
CA GLU A 116 9.40 8.90 -0.82
C GLU A 116 8.48 7.68 -0.86
N ARG A 117 8.33 6.99 0.28
CA ARG A 117 7.43 5.83 0.44
C ARG A 117 6.71 5.95 1.76
N GLY A 118 5.49 5.42 1.81
CA GLY A 118 4.67 5.47 3.02
C GLY A 118 3.42 4.62 2.88
N TYR A 119 2.68 4.55 3.97
CA TYR A 119 1.41 3.85 3.98
C TYR A 119 0.28 4.71 3.40
N HIS A 120 -0.62 4.03 2.73
CA HIS A 120 -1.84 4.56 2.12
C HIS A 120 -3.05 3.77 2.60
N ASN A 121 -4.22 4.39 2.58
CA ASN A 121 -5.50 3.75 2.90
C ASN A 121 -6.23 3.40 1.62
N ALA A 122 -6.28 2.10 1.30
CA ALA A 122 -7.06 1.58 0.19
C ALA A 122 -8.38 0.99 0.70
N TYR A 123 -9.47 1.31 0.05
CA TYR A 123 -10.78 0.78 0.35
C TYR A 123 -11.18 -0.18 -0.76
N ILE A 124 -11.41 -1.43 -0.39
CA ILE A 124 -11.63 -2.53 -1.33
C ILE A 124 -13.04 -3.08 -1.12
N ALA A 125 -13.80 -3.23 -2.21
CA ALA A 125 -15.04 -3.97 -2.23
C ALA A 125 -14.76 -5.47 -2.39
N LEU A 126 -15.57 -6.29 -1.74
CA LEU A 126 -15.61 -7.73 -1.91
C LEU A 126 -17.00 -8.13 -2.43
N GLY A 127 -17.05 -8.95 -3.47
CA GLY A 127 -18.27 -9.50 -4.06
C GLY A 127 -18.13 -10.98 -4.38
N SER A 128 -19.18 -11.78 -4.10
CA SER A 128 -19.24 -13.21 -4.44
C SER A 128 -20.67 -13.68 -4.57
N ASN A 129 -20.98 -14.50 -5.58
CA ASN A 129 -22.28 -15.15 -5.69
C ASN A 129 -22.21 -16.63 -6.06
N MET A 130 -21.02 -17.24 -5.99
CA MET A 130 -20.83 -18.66 -6.29
C MET A 130 -20.08 -19.38 -5.17
N GLY A 131 -20.43 -20.63 -4.92
CA GLY A 131 -19.70 -21.50 -3.99
C GLY A 131 -19.73 -21.04 -2.54
N ASP A 132 -18.62 -21.22 -1.83
CA ASP A 132 -18.45 -20.80 -0.43
C ASP A 132 -18.04 -19.32 -0.37
N LYS A 133 -19.04 -18.44 -0.45
CA LYS A 133 -18.88 -16.97 -0.53
C LYS A 133 -18.11 -16.40 0.66
N GLU A 134 -18.45 -16.84 1.88
CA GLU A 134 -17.75 -16.39 3.11
C GLU A 134 -16.34 -16.96 3.17
N GLY A 135 -16.13 -18.20 2.75
CA GLY A 135 -14.81 -18.82 2.66
C GLY A 135 -13.88 -18.06 1.71
N TYR A 136 -14.40 -17.60 0.56
CA TYR A 136 -13.62 -16.77 -0.37
C TYR A 136 -13.28 -15.38 0.20
N PHE A 137 -14.22 -14.76 0.95
CA PHE A 137 -13.94 -13.47 1.59
C PHE A 137 -12.88 -13.61 2.67
N ASN A 138 -12.99 -14.60 3.53
CA ASN A 138 -12.01 -14.87 4.58
C ASN A 138 -10.63 -15.16 3.97
N MET A 139 -10.56 -15.97 2.92
CA MET A 139 -9.33 -16.25 2.18
C MET A 139 -8.72 -14.93 1.62
N ALA A 140 -9.52 -14.07 1.00
CA ALA A 140 -9.02 -12.80 0.46
C ALA A 140 -8.49 -11.87 1.55
N ILE A 141 -9.19 -11.77 2.68
CA ILE A 141 -8.76 -10.98 3.84
C ILE A 141 -7.43 -11.51 4.40
N ASP A 142 -7.31 -12.82 4.54
CA ASP A 142 -6.08 -13.46 5.04
C ASP A 142 -4.90 -13.26 4.08
N GLU A 143 -5.12 -13.42 2.77
CA GLU A 143 -4.06 -13.23 1.76
C GLU A 143 -3.60 -11.76 1.70
N LEU A 144 -4.53 -10.79 1.76
CA LEU A 144 -4.18 -9.37 1.85
C LEU A 144 -3.36 -9.05 3.09
N GLY A 145 -3.70 -9.65 4.23
CA GLY A 145 -2.96 -9.48 5.49
C GLY A 145 -1.56 -10.10 5.49
N LYS A 146 -1.27 -11.06 4.59
CA LYS A 146 0.06 -11.67 4.43
C LYS A 146 0.99 -10.87 3.52
N LEU A 147 0.46 -9.93 2.73
CA LEU A 147 1.29 -9.11 1.84
C LEU A 147 2.22 -8.21 2.65
N ALA A 148 3.51 -8.21 2.30
CA ALA A 148 4.47 -7.34 2.96
C ALA A 148 4.07 -5.86 2.85
N GLY A 149 4.07 -5.15 3.98
CA GLY A 149 3.65 -3.74 4.02
C GLY A 149 2.14 -3.54 3.83
N CYS A 150 1.33 -4.57 4.07
CA CYS A 150 -0.12 -4.49 4.08
C CYS A 150 -0.68 -4.88 5.45
N GLU A 151 -1.76 -4.20 5.87
CA GLU A 151 -2.50 -4.48 7.09
C GLU A 151 -3.99 -4.30 6.84
N VAL A 152 -4.80 -5.33 7.09
CA VAL A 152 -6.27 -5.19 7.07
C VAL A 152 -6.71 -4.53 8.35
N VAL A 153 -7.06 -3.24 8.27
CA VAL A 153 -7.38 -2.40 9.44
C VAL A 153 -8.80 -2.60 9.90
N ARG A 154 -9.73 -2.77 8.97
CA ARG A 154 -11.16 -2.94 9.25
C ARG A 154 -11.85 -3.72 8.14
N VAL A 155 -12.80 -4.56 8.50
CA VAL A 155 -13.71 -5.26 7.61
C VAL A 155 -15.14 -4.90 8.00
N SER A 156 -16.03 -4.68 7.04
CA SER A 156 -17.45 -4.43 7.27
C SER A 156 -18.19 -5.71 7.62
N ASP A 157 -19.40 -5.57 8.15
CA ASP A 157 -20.39 -6.63 8.08
C ASP A 157 -20.65 -7.00 6.61
N PHE A 158 -20.92 -8.29 6.36
CA PHE A 158 -21.26 -8.78 5.04
C PHE A 158 -22.77 -8.73 4.83
N ILE A 159 -23.20 -8.27 3.66
CA ILE A 159 -24.62 -8.13 3.31
C ILE A 159 -24.98 -9.00 2.12
N VAL A 160 -26.14 -9.63 2.15
CA VAL A 160 -26.70 -10.37 1.03
C VAL A 160 -27.59 -9.45 0.20
N THR A 161 -27.41 -9.44 -1.13
CA THR A 161 -28.19 -8.60 -2.04
C THR A 161 -28.62 -9.39 -3.27
N LYS A 162 -29.73 -8.97 -3.88
CA LYS A 162 -30.18 -9.49 -5.16
C LYS A 162 -29.21 -9.11 -6.29
N PRO A 163 -29.08 -9.93 -7.34
CA PRO A 163 -28.27 -9.59 -8.51
C PRO A 163 -28.68 -8.24 -9.11
N TYR A 164 -27.68 -7.45 -9.46
CA TYR A 164 -27.87 -6.20 -10.20
C TYR A 164 -27.83 -6.49 -11.72
N GLY A 165 -28.90 -6.09 -12.43
CA GLY A 165 -29.03 -6.40 -13.87
C GLY A 165 -29.91 -7.60 -14.18
N GLY A 166 -30.34 -7.78 -15.41
CA GLY A 166 -31.37 -8.73 -15.84
C GLY A 166 -30.92 -10.19 -16.02
N VAL A 167 -29.79 -10.60 -15.43
CA VAL A 167 -29.28 -11.99 -15.50
C VAL A 167 -29.76 -12.76 -14.29
N GLU A 168 -30.43 -13.91 -14.50
CA GLU A 168 -30.83 -14.80 -13.43
C GLU A 168 -29.59 -15.50 -12.85
N GLN A 169 -29.29 -15.22 -11.57
CA GLN A 169 -28.14 -15.75 -10.85
C GLN A 169 -28.39 -15.70 -9.34
N ASP A 170 -27.57 -16.38 -8.57
CA ASP A 170 -27.67 -16.43 -7.11
C ASP A 170 -27.43 -15.07 -6.46
N ASP A 171 -27.98 -14.89 -5.25
CA ASP A 171 -27.77 -13.71 -4.43
C ASP A 171 -26.29 -13.48 -4.15
N PHE A 172 -25.86 -12.23 -4.22
CA PHE A 172 -24.50 -11.81 -3.93
C PHE A 172 -24.28 -11.62 -2.42
N LEU A 173 -23.14 -12.08 -1.94
CA LEU A 173 -22.54 -11.59 -0.71
C LEU A 173 -21.65 -10.40 -1.07
N ASN A 174 -21.80 -9.28 -0.35
CA ASN A 174 -21.01 -8.06 -0.54
C ASN A 174 -20.42 -7.61 0.78
N GLY A 175 -19.23 -7.03 0.69
CA GLY A 175 -18.50 -6.49 1.83
C GLY A 175 -17.54 -5.39 1.38
N ALA A 176 -16.92 -4.74 2.37
CA ALA A 176 -15.84 -3.79 2.13
C ALA A 176 -14.77 -3.93 3.21
N LEU A 177 -13.53 -3.62 2.87
CA LEU A 177 -12.45 -3.54 3.84
C LEU A 177 -11.61 -2.30 3.64
N LEU A 178 -10.93 -1.90 4.72
CA LEU A 178 -9.88 -0.90 4.75
C LEU A 178 -8.53 -1.61 4.86
N LEU A 179 -7.70 -1.44 3.85
CA LEU A 179 -6.32 -1.91 3.80
C LEU A 179 -5.37 -0.72 3.97
N LYS A 180 -4.49 -0.77 4.96
CA LYS A 180 -3.30 0.09 5.05
C LYS A 180 -2.19 -0.59 4.26
N THR A 181 -1.62 0.08 3.24
CA THR A 181 -0.69 -0.55 2.30
C THR A 181 0.39 0.41 1.83
N ILE A 182 1.59 -0.13 1.54
CA ILE A 182 2.67 0.58 0.84
C ILE A 182 2.62 0.36 -0.69
N LEU A 183 1.78 -0.56 -1.17
CA LEU A 183 1.64 -0.86 -2.59
C LEU A 183 1.00 0.32 -3.33
N ARG A 184 1.52 0.67 -4.49
CA ARG A 184 0.88 1.64 -5.38
C ARG A 184 -0.41 1.08 -5.97
N PRO A 185 -1.32 1.92 -6.48
CA PRO A 185 -2.62 1.46 -6.98
C PRO A 185 -2.55 0.31 -7.97
N MET A 186 -1.63 0.36 -8.94
CA MET A 186 -1.48 -0.71 -9.94
C MET A 186 -0.90 -1.99 -9.34
N GLU A 187 0.09 -1.87 -8.44
CA GLU A 187 0.67 -3.01 -7.74
C GLU A 187 -0.38 -3.71 -6.85
N LEU A 188 -1.24 -2.91 -6.20
CA LEU A 188 -2.36 -3.44 -5.42
C LEU A 188 -3.36 -4.15 -6.33
N LEU A 189 -3.72 -3.57 -7.47
CA LEU A 189 -4.61 -4.20 -8.46
C LEU A 189 -4.09 -5.57 -8.91
N ASP A 190 -2.79 -5.66 -9.21
CA ASP A 190 -2.16 -6.93 -9.58
C ASP A 190 -2.29 -7.97 -8.47
N LYS A 191 -2.10 -7.57 -7.19
CA LYS A 191 -2.28 -8.48 -6.05
C LYS A 191 -3.73 -8.90 -5.84
N LEU A 192 -4.68 -8.00 -6.04
CA LEU A 192 -6.12 -8.36 -6.00
C LEU A 192 -6.44 -9.40 -7.08
N HIS A 193 -5.97 -9.22 -8.30
CA HIS A 193 -6.14 -10.19 -9.39
C HIS A 193 -5.46 -11.55 -9.10
N GLU A 194 -4.29 -11.57 -8.43
CA GLU A 194 -3.66 -12.81 -7.98
C GLU A 194 -4.56 -13.56 -6.98
N ILE A 195 -5.15 -12.84 -6.01
CA ILE A 195 -6.04 -13.41 -4.99
C ILE A 195 -7.35 -13.91 -5.62
N GLU A 196 -7.93 -13.18 -6.57
CA GLU A 196 -9.10 -13.63 -7.32
C GLU A 196 -8.84 -14.94 -8.08
N LYS A 197 -7.66 -15.09 -8.69
CA LYS A 197 -7.26 -16.34 -9.36
C LYS A 197 -7.16 -17.51 -8.39
N MET A 198 -6.74 -17.30 -7.14
CA MET A 198 -6.72 -18.34 -6.10
C MET A 198 -8.14 -18.82 -5.77
N ALA A 199 -9.16 -17.98 -5.91
CA ALA A 199 -10.58 -18.33 -5.78
C ALA A 199 -11.15 -19.01 -7.03
N ASN A 200 -10.33 -19.48 -7.97
CA ASN A 200 -10.73 -20.08 -9.24
C ASN A 200 -11.66 -19.17 -10.07
N ARG A 201 -11.44 -17.86 -10.03
CA ARG A 201 -12.21 -16.93 -10.84
C ARG A 201 -11.86 -17.08 -12.31
N GLU A 202 -12.83 -17.52 -13.12
CA GLU A 202 -12.78 -17.47 -14.59
C GLU A 202 -13.68 -16.35 -15.10
N ARG A 203 -13.15 -15.41 -15.89
CA ARG A 203 -13.93 -14.34 -16.53
C ARG A 203 -14.56 -14.89 -17.83
N ILE A 204 -15.74 -15.52 -17.73
CA ILE A 204 -16.42 -16.13 -18.89
C ILE A 204 -17.44 -15.15 -19.52
N ILE A 205 -18.14 -14.35 -18.71
CA ILE A 205 -19.21 -13.44 -19.16
C ILE A 205 -19.11 -12.12 -18.43
N HIS A 206 -19.32 -11.01 -19.15
CA HIS A 206 -19.43 -9.66 -18.54
C HIS A 206 -20.69 -9.61 -17.64
N TRP A 207 -20.52 -9.29 -16.34
CA TRP A 207 -21.56 -9.35 -15.30
C TRP A 207 -22.07 -10.76 -14.97
N GLY A 208 -21.32 -11.79 -15.31
CA GLY A 208 -21.62 -13.17 -14.95
C GLY A 208 -21.36 -13.50 -13.47
N PRO A 209 -21.77 -14.72 -13.07
CA PRO A 209 -21.48 -15.22 -11.73
C PRO A 209 -19.99 -15.29 -11.46
N ARG A 210 -19.57 -15.02 -10.21
CA ARG A 210 -18.16 -14.99 -9.83
C ARG A 210 -17.94 -15.53 -8.42
N THR A 211 -16.85 -16.27 -8.27
CA THR A 211 -16.42 -16.81 -6.97
C THR A 211 -15.94 -15.72 -6.04
N LEU A 212 -15.14 -14.78 -6.56
CA LEU A 212 -14.63 -13.62 -5.83
C LEU A 212 -14.38 -12.46 -6.79
N ASP A 213 -14.74 -11.25 -6.35
CA ASP A 213 -14.52 -9.98 -7.03
C ASP A 213 -13.94 -8.98 -6.04
N LEU A 214 -12.79 -8.38 -6.38
CA LEU A 214 -12.08 -7.43 -5.52
C LEU A 214 -11.84 -6.14 -6.30
N ASP A 215 -12.53 -5.07 -5.93
CA ASP A 215 -12.42 -3.76 -6.59
C ASP A 215 -11.82 -2.71 -5.67
N ILE A 216 -10.86 -1.91 -6.16
CA ILE A 216 -10.35 -0.73 -5.45
C ILE A 216 -11.39 0.38 -5.56
N LEU A 217 -12.10 0.66 -4.46
CA LEU A 217 -13.10 1.73 -4.41
C LEU A 217 -12.48 3.11 -4.30
N MET A 218 -11.54 3.26 -3.40
CA MET A 218 -10.81 4.51 -3.13
C MET A 218 -9.40 4.19 -2.64
N TYR A 219 -8.48 5.12 -2.89
CA TYR A 219 -7.10 5.06 -2.43
C TYR A 219 -6.69 6.45 -1.92
N ASP A 220 -6.66 6.66 -0.60
CA ASP A 220 -6.60 7.97 0.04
C ASP A 220 -7.61 8.96 -0.59
N LYS A 221 -7.10 10.09 -1.12
CA LYS A 221 -7.86 11.08 -1.89
C LYS A 221 -7.47 11.11 -3.37
N LEU A 222 -6.79 10.03 -3.84
CA LEU A 222 -6.28 9.95 -5.19
C LEU A 222 -7.44 9.99 -6.20
N ILE A 223 -7.26 10.76 -7.27
CA ILE A 223 -8.04 10.70 -8.49
C ILE A 223 -7.07 10.20 -9.56
N PHE A 224 -7.36 9.04 -10.13
CA PHE A 224 -6.48 8.33 -11.07
C PHE A 224 -7.31 7.62 -12.12
N GLU A 225 -6.85 7.65 -13.37
CA GLU A 225 -7.50 6.99 -14.49
C GLU A 225 -6.44 6.52 -15.49
N ASN A 226 -6.53 5.24 -15.85
CA ASN A 226 -5.85 4.65 -17.00
C ASN A 226 -6.75 3.55 -17.60
N ASP A 227 -6.24 2.79 -18.57
CA ASP A 227 -7.01 1.75 -19.26
C ASP A 227 -7.47 0.60 -18.34
N ASP A 228 -6.77 0.34 -17.24
CA ASP A 228 -7.00 -0.80 -16.36
C ASP A 228 -7.68 -0.43 -15.03
N LEU A 229 -7.52 0.84 -14.55
CA LEU A 229 -7.94 1.24 -13.22
C LEU A 229 -8.43 2.69 -13.16
N VAL A 230 -9.61 2.88 -12.55
CA VAL A 230 -10.16 4.21 -12.27
C VAL A 230 -10.41 4.35 -10.76
N ILE A 231 -9.83 5.35 -10.12
CA ILE A 231 -9.99 5.69 -8.71
C ILE A 231 -10.49 7.15 -8.56
N PRO A 232 -11.58 7.39 -7.83
CA PRO A 232 -12.52 6.44 -7.22
C PRO A 232 -13.23 5.57 -8.24
N HIS A 233 -13.63 4.37 -7.85
CA HIS A 233 -14.35 3.44 -8.72
C HIS A 233 -15.61 4.11 -9.30
N VAL A 234 -15.75 4.07 -10.63
CA VAL A 234 -16.74 4.85 -11.41
C VAL A 234 -18.19 4.66 -10.98
N GLU A 235 -18.56 3.47 -10.55
CA GLU A 235 -19.94 3.11 -10.23
C GLU A 235 -20.24 3.09 -8.71
N MET A 236 -19.23 3.28 -7.84
CA MET A 236 -19.42 3.10 -6.40
C MET A 236 -20.53 3.96 -5.81
N HIS A 237 -20.69 5.19 -6.33
CA HIS A 237 -21.68 6.16 -5.85
C HIS A 237 -23.12 5.86 -6.28
N LYS A 238 -23.33 4.88 -7.19
CA LYS A 238 -24.65 4.48 -7.72
C LYS A 238 -25.13 3.14 -7.14
N ARG A 239 -24.29 2.46 -6.35
CA ARG A 239 -24.52 1.09 -5.90
C ARG A 239 -24.67 1.04 -4.39
N ASP A 240 -25.89 0.78 -3.92
CA ASP A 240 -26.18 0.69 -2.49
C ASP A 240 -25.44 -0.46 -1.81
N PHE A 241 -25.28 -1.60 -2.51
CA PHE A 241 -24.56 -2.76 -2.02
C PHE A 241 -23.03 -2.54 -1.88
N VAL A 242 -22.49 -1.49 -2.51
CA VAL A 242 -21.12 -1.00 -2.30
C VAL A 242 -21.06 0.02 -1.17
N LEU A 243 -22.02 0.97 -1.17
CA LEU A 243 -22.02 2.06 -0.20
C LEU A 243 -22.40 1.61 1.23
N LYS A 244 -23.31 0.64 1.40
CA LYS A 244 -23.70 0.14 2.73
C LYS A 244 -22.51 -0.42 3.51
N PRO A 245 -21.74 -1.41 3.00
CA PRO A 245 -20.51 -1.87 3.66
C PRO A 245 -19.47 -0.77 3.82
N ARG A 246 -19.42 0.17 2.88
CA ARG A 246 -18.48 1.28 2.91
C ARG A 246 -18.77 2.28 4.03
N VAL A 247 -20.04 2.56 4.27
CA VAL A 247 -20.51 3.41 5.39
C VAL A 247 -20.19 2.76 6.73
N ASP A 248 -20.31 1.45 6.85
CA ASP A 248 -19.97 0.73 8.08
C ASP A 248 -18.51 0.94 8.50
N ILE A 249 -17.59 0.93 7.58
CA ILE A 249 -16.15 1.09 7.89
C ILE A 249 -15.67 2.54 7.92
N ALA A 250 -16.28 3.46 7.16
CA ALA A 250 -15.85 4.86 7.13
C ALA A 250 -16.98 5.84 6.71
N PRO A 251 -18.00 6.04 7.53
CA PRO A 251 -19.19 6.83 7.20
C PRO A 251 -18.86 8.28 6.81
N ASN A 252 -17.91 8.89 7.49
CA ASN A 252 -17.55 10.30 7.34
C ASN A 252 -16.48 10.58 6.27
N LEU A 253 -15.94 9.53 5.63
CA LEU A 253 -14.96 9.75 4.56
C LEU A 253 -15.63 10.43 3.37
N ARG A 254 -14.96 11.48 2.84
CA ARG A 254 -15.48 12.21 1.68
C ARG A 254 -14.96 11.64 0.39
N HIS A 255 -15.87 11.47 -0.56
CA HIS A 255 -15.52 11.14 -1.95
C HIS A 255 -14.76 12.31 -2.59
N PRO A 256 -13.56 12.08 -3.15
CA PRO A 256 -12.68 13.18 -3.59
C PRO A 256 -13.29 14.02 -4.75
N ILE A 257 -14.15 13.44 -5.58
CA ILE A 257 -14.81 14.14 -6.69
C ILE A 257 -16.11 14.82 -6.22
N TYR A 258 -17.02 14.07 -5.59
CA TYR A 258 -18.35 14.60 -5.22
C TYR A 258 -18.34 15.43 -3.93
N GLN A 259 -17.26 15.39 -3.13
CA GLN A 259 -17.12 16.07 -1.84
C GLN A 259 -18.22 15.72 -0.81
N LYS A 260 -19.03 14.69 -1.08
CA LYS A 260 -20.00 14.11 -0.17
C LYS A 260 -19.36 13.01 0.68
N THR A 261 -19.84 12.86 1.92
CA THR A 261 -19.47 11.69 2.76
C THR A 261 -20.07 10.41 2.20
N MET A 262 -19.57 9.26 2.64
CA MET A 262 -20.16 7.96 2.25
C MET A 262 -21.62 7.84 2.69
N THR A 263 -21.96 8.37 3.87
CA THR A 263 -23.34 8.44 4.37
C THR A 263 -24.20 9.30 3.45
N GLU A 264 -23.79 10.53 3.12
CA GLU A 264 -24.53 11.43 2.22
C GLU A 264 -24.72 10.83 0.81
N LEU A 265 -23.74 10.04 0.32
CA LEU A 265 -23.87 9.32 -0.96
C LEU A 265 -24.94 8.23 -0.87
N LEU A 266 -24.92 7.43 0.21
CA LEU A 266 -25.91 6.37 0.42
C LEU A 266 -27.34 6.93 0.57
N GLU A 267 -27.51 8.00 1.34
CA GLU A 267 -28.80 8.70 1.49
C GLU A 267 -29.32 9.23 0.15
N SER A 268 -28.43 9.73 -0.71
CA SER A 268 -28.80 10.23 -2.04
C SER A 268 -29.35 9.15 -3.00
N LEU A 269 -29.11 7.84 -2.71
CA LEU A 269 -29.69 6.74 -3.50
C LEU A 269 -31.12 6.39 -3.07
N ASN A 270 -31.55 6.80 -1.87
CA ASN A 270 -32.87 6.48 -1.31
C ASN A 270 -33.87 7.62 -1.51
N CYS A 271 -33.46 8.70 -2.15
CA CYS A 271 -34.31 9.83 -2.55
C CYS A 271 -34.70 9.74 -4.02
#